data_7097611d72e53a977a9a26206688a3d8
#
_entry.id   7097611d72e53a977a9a26206688a3d8
#
_cell.length_a   1.000
_cell.length_b   1.000
_cell.length_c   1.000
_cell.angle_alpha   90.00
_cell.angle_beta   90.00
_cell.angle_gamma   90.00
#
_symmetry.space_group_name_H-M   'P 1'
#
loop_
_entity.id
_entity.type
_entity.pdbx_description
1 polymer ?
#
loop_
_entity_poly.entity_id
_entity_poly.type
_entity_poly.pdbx_seq_one_letter_code
_entity_poly.pdbx_strand_id
1 'polypeptide(L)'
;MWLNENAGIVVLVFGVLTLALLITVLWLVFTLRNRFAVQRLKFVGLYATDVDDRTDYASLTIGNRSVSEIALKELGVKNGRIAFNLTALYRKKEGLDEKTHIVIEQRRSIGFRLEREELLALLVDGKRGKVLRALRLYAIDLTGNVYEGRIPAVRKLLAQLLAGAPAKEPAPS
;
A
#
# COMPACT_ATOMS: atom_id res chain seq x y z
N MET A 1 -24.12 44.41 -39.02
CA MET A 1 -25.54 44.33 -38.69
C MET A 1 -25.88 43.01 -37.99
N TRP A 2 -25.66 41.85 -38.59
CA TRP A 2 -26.05 40.54 -38.00
C TRP A 2 -25.44 40.26 -36.61
N LEU A 3 -24.16 40.62 -36.39
CA LEU A 3 -23.48 40.45 -35.10
C LEU A 3 -24.05 41.29 -33.96
N ASN A 4 -24.63 42.45 -34.27
CA ASN A 4 -25.21 43.34 -33.26
C ASN A 4 -26.62 42.88 -32.85
N GLU A 5 -27.38 42.30 -33.77
CA GLU A 5 -28.74 41.77 -33.52
C GLU A 5 -28.69 40.46 -32.74
N ASN A 6 -27.60 39.68 -32.88
CA ASN A 6 -27.44 38.38 -32.23
C ASN A 6 -26.38 38.38 -31.13
N ALA A 7 -25.94 39.55 -30.65
CA ALA A 7 -24.89 39.67 -29.64
C ALA A 7 -25.16 38.81 -28.37
N GLY A 8 -26.43 38.77 -27.95
CA GLY A 8 -26.82 37.96 -26.78
C GLY A 8 -26.65 36.46 -27.00
N ILE A 9 -26.97 35.97 -28.20
CA ILE A 9 -26.79 34.54 -28.55
C ILE A 9 -25.31 34.19 -28.64
N VAL A 10 -24.50 35.05 -29.23
CA VAL A 10 -23.05 34.86 -29.36
C VAL A 10 -22.40 34.78 -27.98
N VAL A 11 -22.73 35.70 -27.07
CA VAL A 11 -22.21 35.71 -25.69
C VAL A 11 -22.62 34.44 -24.95
N LEU A 12 -23.87 33.99 -25.12
CA LEU A 12 -24.37 32.79 -24.47
C LEU A 12 -23.65 31.55 -24.99
N VAL A 13 -23.44 31.41 -26.30
CA VAL A 13 -22.70 30.29 -26.90
C VAL A 13 -21.27 30.27 -26.43
N PHE A 14 -20.56 31.42 -26.44
CA PHE A 14 -19.19 31.49 -25.92
C PHE A 14 -19.11 31.19 -24.41
N GLY A 15 -20.09 31.64 -23.62
CA GLY A 15 -20.18 31.35 -22.21
C GLY A 15 -20.31 29.85 -21.92
N VAL A 16 -21.20 29.17 -22.66
CA VAL A 16 -21.39 27.72 -22.54
C VAL A 16 -20.14 26.96 -22.96
N LEU A 17 -19.50 27.33 -24.07
CA LEU A 17 -18.25 26.72 -24.53
C LEU A 17 -17.12 26.89 -23.52
N THR A 18 -16.97 28.09 -22.98
CA THR A 18 -15.95 28.37 -21.94
C THR A 18 -16.18 27.56 -20.69
N LEU A 19 -17.43 27.45 -20.23
CA LEU A 19 -17.79 26.63 -19.06
C LEU A 19 -17.50 25.15 -19.29
N ALA A 20 -17.87 24.62 -20.46
CA ALA A 20 -17.59 23.23 -20.83
C ALA A 20 -16.08 22.92 -20.85
N LEU A 21 -15.29 23.84 -21.43
CA LEU A 21 -13.83 23.73 -21.46
C LEU A 21 -13.25 23.71 -20.03
N LEU A 22 -13.71 24.59 -19.16
CA LEU A 22 -13.25 24.70 -17.78
C LEU A 22 -13.57 23.45 -16.98
N ILE A 23 -14.77 22.88 -17.14
CA ILE A 23 -15.15 21.60 -16.53
C ILE A 23 -14.25 20.47 -17.03
N THR A 24 -13.98 20.43 -18.33
CA THR A 24 -13.11 19.39 -18.94
C THR A 24 -11.69 19.48 -18.41
N VAL A 25 -11.13 20.69 -18.31
CA VAL A 25 -9.79 20.90 -17.75
C VAL A 25 -9.72 20.50 -16.28
N LEU A 26 -10.69 20.90 -15.47
CA LEU A 26 -10.77 20.49 -14.05
C LEU A 26 -10.86 18.97 -13.90
N TRP A 27 -11.70 18.32 -14.71
CA TRP A 27 -11.82 16.86 -14.71
C TRP A 27 -10.51 16.18 -15.12
N LEU A 28 -9.81 16.70 -16.15
CA LEU A 28 -8.51 16.20 -16.59
C LEU A 28 -7.46 16.33 -15.48
N VAL A 29 -7.36 17.50 -14.85
CA VAL A 29 -6.42 17.76 -13.74
C VAL A 29 -6.70 16.83 -12.57
N PHE A 30 -7.96 16.65 -12.19
CA PHE A 30 -8.35 15.73 -11.12
C PHE A 30 -8.01 14.28 -11.46
N THR A 31 -8.28 13.85 -12.69
CA THR A 31 -7.97 12.48 -13.15
C THR A 31 -6.47 12.22 -13.21
N LEU A 32 -5.68 13.18 -13.72
CA LEU A 32 -4.23 13.10 -13.75
C LEU A 32 -3.66 13.07 -12.32
N ARG A 33 -4.11 13.98 -11.46
CA ARG A 33 -3.68 14.00 -10.05
C ARG A 33 -3.93 12.64 -9.37
N ASN A 34 -5.11 12.06 -9.55
CA ASN A 34 -5.45 10.77 -8.97
C ASN A 34 -4.60 9.63 -9.56
N ARG A 35 -4.36 9.62 -10.88
CA ARG A 35 -3.50 8.60 -11.51
C ARG A 35 -2.05 8.70 -11.04
N PHE A 36 -1.51 9.90 -10.88
CA PHE A 36 -0.14 10.09 -10.39
C PHE A 36 0.00 9.80 -8.89
N ALA A 37 -1.03 10.08 -8.08
CA ALA A 37 -1.02 9.82 -6.65
C ALA A 37 -1.11 8.31 -6.31
N VAL A 38 -1.91 7.55 -7.07
CA VAL A 38 -2.26 6.15 -6.74
C VAL A 38 -1.18 5.12 -7.13
N GLN A 39 -0.20 5.48 -7.98
CA GLN A 39 0.75 4.49 -8.52
C GLN A 39 2.23 4.73 -8.17
N ARG A 40 2.53 5.53 -7.16
CA ARG A 40 3.93 5.78 -6.79
C ARG A 40 4.62 4.55 -6.21
N LEU A 41 3.92 3.74 -5.44
CA LEU A 41 4.46 2.53 -4.82
C LEU A 41 3.81 1.27 -5.38
N LYS A 42 4.63 0.27 -5.70
CA LYS A 42 4.21 -1.10 -6.04
C LYS A 42 4.50 -2.00 -4.86
N PHE A 43 3.51 -2.78 -4.46
CA PHE A 43 3.62 -3.74 -3.38
C PHE A 43 3.62 -5.16 -3.95
N VAL A 44 4.58 -5.96 -3.51
CA VAL A 44 4.69 -7.37 -3.86
C VAL A 44 4.91 -8.16 -2.59
N GLY A 45 4.14 -9.22 -2.41
CA GLY A 45 4.35 -10.19 -1.34
C GLY A 45 4.46 -11.56 -1.97
N LEU A 46 5.56 -12.24 -1.71
CA LEU A 46 5.83 -13.60 -2.12
C LEU A 46 5.99 -14.46 -0.87
N TYR A 47 5.74 -15.74 -1.00
CA TYR A 47 6.20 -16.69 0.01
C TYR A 47 7.14 -17.69 -0.65
N ALA A 48 8.10 -18.15 0.11
CA ALA A 48 9.02 -19.19 -0.30
C ALA A 48 9.35 -20.04 0.92
N THR A 49 9.83 -21.25 0.65
CA THR A 49 10.41 -22.13 1.66
C THR A 49 11.93 -22.08 1.47
N ASP A 50 12.66 -21.81 2.53
CA ASP A 50 14.11 -21.85 2.51
C ASP A 50 14.56 -23.29 2.23
N VAL A 51 15.54 -23.47 1.35
CA VAL A 51 16.00 -24.80 0.93
C VAL A 51 16.84 -25.43 2.02
N ASP A 52 17.60 -24.62 2.75
CA ASP A 52 18.55 -25.11 3.76
C ASP A 52 17.83 -25.51 5.05
N ASP A 53 16.97 -24.63 5.55
CA ASP A 53 16.29 -24.83 6.84
C ASP A 53 14.87 -25.40 6.72
N ARG A 54 14.33 -25.51 5.50
CA ARG A 54 12.93 -25.87 5.20
C ARG A 54 11.91 -25.02 5.94
N THR A 55 12.28 -23.79 6.26
CA THR A 55 11.41 -22.84 6.94
C THR A 55 10.66 -21.96 5.95
N ASP A 56 9.37 -21.79 6.19
CA ASP A 56 8.54 -20.92 5.37
C ASP A 56 8.76 -19.46 5.77
N TYR A 57 8.91 -18.59 4.78
CA TYR A 57 9.00 -17.15 5.00
C TYR A 57 8.19 -16.36 3.97
N ALA A 58 7.80 -15.16 4.34
CA ALA A 58 7.25 -14.20 3.41
C ALA A 58 8.27 -13.12 3.07
N SER A 59 8.46 -12.89 1.79
CA SER A 59 9.22 -11.76 1.26
C SER A 59 8.26 -10.64 0.88
N LEU A 60 8.41 -9.49 1.51
CA LEU A 60 7.61 -8.29 1.25
C LEU A 60 8.48 -7.25 0.54
N THR A 61 8.00 -6.73 -0.57
CA THR A 61 8.74 -5.75 -1.37
C THR A 61 7.87 -4.54 -1.65
N ILE A 62 8.44 -3.34 -1.46
CA ILE A 62 7.84 -2.06 -1.80
C ILE A 62 8.74 -1.40 -2.83
N GLY A 63 8.25 -1.27 -4.06
CA GLY A 63 8.98 -0.65 -5.18
C GLY A 63 8.49 0.76 -5.45
N ASN A 64 9.41 1.70 -5.57
CA ASN A 64 9.13 3.07 -6.00
C ASN A 64 9.08 3.15 -7.53
N ARG A 65 7.91 3.46 -8.09
CA ARG A 65 7.70 3.67 -9.53
C ARG A 65 7.77 5.13 -9.95
N SER A 66 7.94 6.04 -9.00
CA SER A 66 8.01 7.47 -9.31
C SER A 66 9.39 7.86 -9.85
N VAL A 67 9.46 9.07 -10.37
CA VAL A 67 10.71 9.69 -10.84
C VAL A 67 11.49 10.39 -9.73
N SER A 68 10.98 10.37 -8.49
CA SER A 68 11.60 10.94 -7.31
C SER A 68 11.71 9.89 -6.21
N GLU A 69 12.61 10.09 -5.28
CA GLU A 69 12.69 9.30 -4.06
C GLU A 69 11.44 9.48 -3.20
N ILE A 70 11.13 8.49 -2.39
CA ILE A 70 10.01 8.51 -1.44
C ILE A 70 10.55 8.14 -0.07
N ALA A 71 10.45 9.08 0.87
CA ALA A 71 10.79 8.82 2.26
C ALA A 71 9.54 8.33 3.01
N LEU A 72 9.66 7.18 3.66
CA LEU A 72 8.58 6.55 4.40
C LEU A 72 8.69 6.89 5.89
N LYS A 73 7.57 7.27 6.46
CA LYS A 73 7.36 7.42 7.90
C LYS A 73 7.05 6.08 8.54
N GLU A 74 6.24 5.28 7.86
CA GLU A 74 5.72 4.02 8.40
C GLU A 74 5.51 3.00 7.27
N LEU A 75 5.75 1.74 7.57
CA LEU A 75 5.38 0.61 6.73
C LEU A 75 4.83 -0.53 7.58
N GLY A 76 3.96 -1.33 7.00
CA GLY A 76 3.36 -2.45 7.74
C GLY A 76 2.36 -3.26 6.94
N VAL A 77 1.73 -4.18 7.62
CA VAL A 77 0.69 -5.05 7.07
C VAL A 77 -0.65 -4.69 7.69
N LYS A 78 -1.67 -4.57 6.87
CA LYS A 78 -3.03 -4.24 7.28
C LYS A 78 -3.99 -5.36 6.91
N ASN A 79 -4.85 -5.70 7.83
CA ASN A 79 -5.92 -6.66 7.63
C ASN A 79 -7.25 -6.06 8.06
N GLY A 80 -8.01 -5.58 7.09
CA GLY A 80 -9.22 -4.82 7.36
C GLY A 80 -8.91 -3.53 8.14
N ARG A 81 -9.37 -3.46 9.40
CA ARG A 81 -9.16 -2.30 10.30
C ARG A 81 -7.92 -2.44 11.18
N ILE A 82 -7.33 -3.61 11.25
CA ILE A 82 -6.16 -3.87 12.11
C ILE A 82 -4.91 -3.62 11.29
N ALA A 83 -4.04 -2.75 11.76
CA ALA A 83 -2.74 -2.45 11.16
C ALA A 83 -1.62 -2.93 12.08
N PHE A 84 -0.63 -3.60 11.51
CA PHE A 84 0.59 -4.05 12.19
C PHE A 84 1.75 -3.24 11.63
N ASN A 85 2.30 -2.38 12.47
CA ASN A 85 3.46 -1.57 12.11
C ASN A 85 4.72 -2.42 12.12
N LEU A 86 5.39 -2.54 10.98
CA LEU A 86 6.61 -3.29 10.80
C LEU A 86 7.85 -2.40 10.68
N THR A 87 7.73 -1.09 10.88
CA THR A 87 8.81 -0.12 10.69
C THR A 87 10.00 -0.41 11.59
N ALA A 88 9.75 -0.70 12.87
CA ALA A 88 10.81 -1.03 13.83
C ALA A 88 11.51 -2.35 13.46
N LEU A 89 10.73 -3.36 13.07
CA LEU A 89 11.27 -4.64 12.62
C LEU A 89 12.14 -4.49 11.36
N TYR A 90 11.66 -3.73 10.39
CA TYR A 90 12.42 -3.42 9.17
C TYR A 90 13.75 -2.74 9.50
N ARG A 91 13.72 -1.68 10.32
CA ARG A 91 14.93 -0.96 10.73
C ARG A 91 15.94 -1.87 11.43
N LYS A 92 15.45 -2.72 12.33
CA LYS A 92 16.31 -3.69 13.03
C LYS A 92 16.98 -4.66 12.05
N LYS A 93 16.25 -5.16 11.05
CA LYS A 93 16.79 -6.10 10.06
C LYS A 93 17.82 -5.45 9.12
N GLU A 94 17.60 -4.18 8.77
CA GLU A 94 18.47 -3.42 7.88
C GLU A 94 19.59 -2.67 8.64
N GLY A 95 19.66 -2.78 9.96
CA GLY A 95 20.66 -2.09 10.78
C GLY A 95 20.52 -0.55 10.76
N LEU A 96 19.31 -0.03 10.57
CA LEU A 96 19.02 1.39 10.52
C LEU A 96 18.70 1.93 11.92
N ASP A 97 19.21 3.13 12.22
CA ASP A 97 18.86 3.83 13.46
C ASP A 97 17.35 4.19 13.48
N GLU A 98 16.79 4.28 14.71
CA GLU A 98 15.37 4.64 14.90
C GLU A 98 14.99 5.99 14.28
N LYS A 99 15.93 6.93 14.21
CA LYS A 99 15.74 8.28 13.67
C LYS A 99 15.90 8.35 12.14
N THR A 100 16.48 7.32 11.53
CA THR A 100 16.72 7.29 10.09
C THR A 100 15.43 7.06 9.33
N HIS A 101 15.13 7.91 8.36
CA HIS A 101 14.00 7.69 7.47
C HIS A 101 14.27 6.56 6.49
N ILE A 102 13.26 5.74 6.24
CA ILE A 102 13.34 4.71 5.21
C ILE A 102 13.12 5.37 3.87
N VAL A 103 14.17 5.49 3.06
CA VAL A 103 14.12 6.12 1.75
C VAL A 103 14.11 5.06 0.66
N ILE A 104 13.15 5.15 -0.26
CA ILE A 104 13.13 4.33 -1.46
C ILE A 104 13.54 5.22 -2.63
N GLU A 105 14.73 5.01 -3.13
CA GLU A 105 15.26 5.73 -4.28
C GLU A 105 14.37 5.57 -5.51
N GLN A 106 14.52 6.48 -6.44
CA GLN A 106 13.84 6.44 -7.72
C GLN A 106 14.00 5.08 -8.42
N ARG A 107 12.88 4.48 -8.83
CA ARG A 107 12.82 3.19 -9.54
C ARG A 107 13.48 2.01 -8.80
N ARG A 108 13.83 2.17 -7.53
CA ARG A 108 14.31 1.08 -6.69
C ARG A 108 13.23 0.48 -5.82
N SER A 109 13.55 -0.59 -5.15
CA SER A 109 12.68 -1.26 -4.21
C SER A 109 13.43 -1.60 -2.94
N ILE A 110 12.71 -1.58 -1.83
CA ILE A 110 13.11 -2.14 -0.56
C ILE A 110 12.35 -3.45 -0.35
N GLY A 111 13.00 -4.41 0.25
CA GLY A 111 12.39 -5.70 0.56
C GLY A 111 12.84 -6.16 1.93
N PHE A 112 12.01 -6.93 2.61
CA PHE A 112 12.36 -7.56 3.86
C PHE A 112 11.66 -8.91 4.00
N ARG A 113 12.29 -9.79 4.72
CA ARG A 113 11.85 -11.15 4.99
C ARG A 113 11.14 -11.17 6.34
N LEU A 114 9.97 -11.80 6.39
CA LEU A 114 9.29 -12.16 7.64
C LEU A 114 9.38 -13.67 7.82
N GLU A 115 9.97 -14.06 8.93
CA GLU A 115 10.08 -15.46 9.31
C GLU A 115 8.72 -15.99 9.79
N ARG A 116 8.60 -17.32 9.84
CA ARG A 116 7.37 -17.99 10.26
C ARG A 116 6.86 -17.49 11.62
N GLU A 117 7.75 -17.30 12.58
CA GLU A 117 7.40 -16.83 13.93
C GLU A 117 6.86 -15.41 13.93
N GLU A 118 7.48 -14.51 13.16
CA GLU A 118 7.03 -13.13 13.00
C GLU A 118 5.66 -13.09 12.31
N LEU A 119 5.45 -13.95 11.32
CA LEU A 119 4.15 -14.08 10.66
C LEU A 119 3.06 -14.58 11.60
N LEU A 120 3.38 -15.57 12.44
CA LEU A 120 2.46 -16.08 13.46
C LEU A 120 2.15 -15.04 14.53
N ALA A 121 3.14 -14.23 14.94
CA ALA A 121 2.91 -13.11 15.86
C ALA A 121 1.89 -12.10 15.31
N LEU A 122 1.97 -11.76 14.02
CA LEU A 122 0.97 -10.91 13.35
C LEU A 122 -0.45 -11.49 13.41
N LEU A 123 -0.57 -12.82 13.54
CA LEU A 123 -1.86 -13.52 13.62
C LEU A 123 -2.40 -13.60 15.05
N VAL A 124 -1.52 -13.66 16.05
CA VAL A 124 -1.92 -13.78 17.46
C VAL A 124 -2.52 -12.47 17.96
N ASP A 125 -1.95 -11.34 17.57
CA ASP A 125 -2.48 -10.00 17.90
C ASP A 125 -3.78 -9.69 17.15
N GLY A 126 -4.02 -10.33 16.02
CA GLY A 126 -5.28 -10.25 15.27
C GLY A 126 -6.28 -11.31 15.73
N LYS A 127 -7.41 -10.91 16.28
CA LYS A 127 -8.51 -11.83 16.67
C LYS A 127 -8.68 -12.96 15.65
N ARG A 128 -8.30 -14.17 16.08
CA ARG A 128 -8.29 -15.40 15.29
C ARG A 128 -9.60 -15.61 14.50
N GLY A 129 -9.50 -15.96 13.24
CA GLY A 129 -10.57 -16.60 12.45
C GLY A 129 -11.35 -15.77 11.44
N LYS A 130 -11.40 -14.42 11.53
CA LYS A 130 -12.07 -13.58 10.50
C LYS A 130 -11.11 -12.85 9.55
N VAL A 131 -9.87 -13.19 9.59
CA VAL A 131 -8.71 -12.32 9.47
C VAL A 131 -8.17 -12.16 8.05
N LEU A 132 -8.30 -13.11 7.16
CA LEU A 132 -7.45 -13.10 5.96
C LEU A 132 -8.10 -12.61 4.66
N ARG A 133 -9.28 -12.00 4.72
CA ARG A 133 -9.97 -11.58 3.49
C ARG A 133 -9.34 -10.38 2.78
N ALA A 134 -8.62 -9.53 3.50
CA ALA A 134 -8.16 -8.23 3.00
C ALA A 134 -6.71 -7.87 3.36
N LEU A 135 -5.81 -8.88 3.41
CA LEU A 135 -4.41 -8.63 3.74
C LEU A 135 -3.76 -7.70 2.69
N ARG A 136 -3.20 -6.58 3.18
CA ARG A 136 -2.52 -5.58 2.36
C ARG A 136 -1.21 -5.18 3.02
N LEU A 137 -0.20 -4.92 2.21
CA LEU A 137 0.97 -4.19 2.62
C LEU A 137 0.66 -2.69 2.50
N TYR A 138 1.02 -1.90 3.49
CA TYR A 138 0.83 -0.45 3.45
C TYR A 138 2.13 0.28 3.73
N ALA A 139 2.21 1.50 3.25
CA ALA A 139 3.26 2.45 3.57
C ALA A 139 2.68 3.85 3.69
N ILE A 140 3.23 4.65 4.59
CA ILE A 140 2.88 6.06 4.80
C ILE A 140 4.14 6.87 4.54
N ASP A 141 4.08 7.83 3.63
CA ASP A 141 5.19 8.73 3.38
C ASP A 141 5.28 9.86 4.43
N LEU A 142 6.34 10.64 4.39
CA LEU A 142 6.53 11.78 5.32
C LEU A 142 5.48 12.87 5.16
N THR A 143 4.80 12.93 4.02
CA THR A 143 3.72 13.89 3.75
C THR A 143 2.36 13.38 4.23
N GLY A 144 2.29 12.14 4.76
CA GLY A 144 1.08 11.52 5.27
C GLY A 144 0.23 10.81 4.22
N ASN A 145 0.70 10.67 2.98
CA ASN A 145 -0.01 9.88 1.98
C ASN A 145 0.08 8.40 2.33
N VAL A 146 -1.06 7.72 2.27
CA VAL A 146 -1.18 6.28 2.52
C VAL A 146 -1.23 5.52 1.22
N TYR A 147 -0.35 4.55 1.07
CA TYR A 147 -0.28 3.64 -0.07
C TYR A 147 -0.59 2.23 0.41
N GLU A 148 -1.41 1.50 -0.33
CA GLU A 148 -1.78 0.13 0.02
C GLU A 148 -1.73 -0.79 -1.21
N GLY A 149 -1.26 -2.01 -1.03
CA GLY A 149 -1.26 -3.05 -2.06
C GLY A 149 -1.65 -4.42 -1.52
N ARG A 150 -2.39 -5.20 -2.31
CA ARG A 150 -2.77 -6.57 -1.96
C ARG A 150 -1.58 -7.51 -2.06
N ILE A 151 -1.44 -8.42 -1.10
CA ILE A 151 -0.39 -9.45 -1.06
C ILE A 151 -1.01 -10.86 -0.98
N PRO A 152 -1.63 -11.33 -2.07
CA PRO A 152 -2.42 -12.57 -2.07
C PRO A 152 -1.60 -13.82 -1.75
N ALA A 153 -0.32 -13.88 -2.16
CA ALA A 153 0.55 -15.03 -1.88
C ALA A 153 0.81 -15.18 -0.38
N VAL A 154 1.14 -14.09 0.32
CA VAL A 154 1.35 -14.10 1.77
C VAL A 154 0.07 -14.47 2.51
N ARG A 155 -1.09 -14.00 2.03
CA ARG A 155 -2.38 -14.41 2.57
C ARG A 155 -2.60 -15.92 2.49
N LYS A 156 -2.20 -16.55 1.36
CA LYS A 156 -2.33 -18.01 1.17
C LYS A 156 -1.46 -18.76 2.17
N LEU A 157 -0.21 -18.32 2.34
CA LEU A 157 0.72 -18.89 3.34
C LEU A 157 0.14 -18.80 4.76
N LEU A 158 -0.32 -17.63 5.17
CA LEU A 158 -0.91 -17.43 6.49
C LEU A 158 -2.15 -18.33 6.71
N ALA A 159 -2.97 -18.55 5.68
CA ALA A 159 -4.10 -19.47 5.78
C ALA A 159 -3.64 -20.91 5.98
N GLN A 160 -2.56 -21.34 5.33
CA GLN A 160 -1.97 -22.67 5.50
C GLN A 160 -1.36 -22.84 6.90
N LEU A 161 -0.63 -21.85 7.40
CA LEU A 161 -0.07 -21.85 8.75
C LEU A 161 -1.15 -21.93 9.84
N LEU A 162 -2.28 -21.26 9.64
CA LEU A 162 -3.42 -21.33 10.56
C LEU A 162 -4.12 -22.70 10.54
N ALA A 163 -4.22 -23.30 9.36
CA ALA A 163 -4.83 -24.63 9.22
C ALA A 163 -3.96 -25.73 9.82
N GLY A 164 -2.62 -25.58 9.77
CA GLY A 164 -1.64 -26.53 10.35
C GLY A 164 -1.26 -26.23 11.80
N ALA A 165 -1.67 -25.12 12.39
CA ALA A 165 -1.39 -24.82 13.79
C ALA A 165 -2.25 -25.71 14.69
N PRO A 166 -1.66 -26.53 15.61
CA PRO A 166 -2.41 -27.32 16.56
C PRO A 166 -3.33 -26.40 17.39
N ALA A 167 -4.56 -26.81 17.58
CA ALA A 167 -5.50 -26.09 18.42
C ALA A 167 -4.84 -25.87 19.80
N LYS A 168 -4.69 -24.62 20.21
CA LYS A 168 -4.14 -24.29 21.52
C LYS A 168 -5.09 -24.89 22.56
N GLU A 169 -4.62 -25.87 23.32
CA GLU A 169 -5.33 -26.42 24.46
C GLU A 169 -5.83 -25.28 25.35
N PRO A 170 -7.11 -25.32 25.77
CA PRO A 170 -7.60 -24.33 26.73
C PRO A 170 -6.76 -24.44 28.00
N ALA A 171 -6.29 -23.30 28.51
CA ALA A 171 -5.56 -23.25 29.75
C ALA A 171 -6.40 -23.95 30.85
N PRO A 172 -5.79 -24.84 31.67
CA PRO A 172 -6.52 -25.46 32.77
C PRO A 172 -7.01 -24.38 33.73
N SER A 173 -8.28 -24.43 34.02
CA SER A 173 -9.00 -23.59 34.97
C SER A 173 -8.56 -23.82 36.41
#